data_72c4dfd9a95ee73c45016a96c10e64a8
#
_entry.id   72c4dfd9a95ee73c45016a96c10e64a8
#
_cell.length_a   1.000
_cell.length_b   1.000
_cell.length_c   1.000
_cell.angle_alpha   90.00
_cell.angle_beta   90.00
_cell.angle_gamma   90.00
#
_symmetry.space_group_name_H-M   'P 1'
#
loop_
_entity.id
_entity.type
_entity.pdbx_description
1 polymer ?
#
loop_
_entity_poly.entity_id
_entity_poly.type
_entity_poly.pdbx_seq_one_letter_code
_entity_poly.pdbx_strand_id
1 'polypeptide(L)'
;DNPGDYEMKNFSIDRDRKLLLPLIKEGVSRRSAMQMFASPWCPPTWLKTHNTYSFGVFNRTEENLKAYALYFKKYVQAYHNEGIPLIHIHPQNEPCSTQKFPSCEWRGEWLADFVGKYLGPALEGENVDIFFGTINGPETASRYNWTRYCDYLGYAMQDPNSRKYIKGVGYQWAGRNALMQTQDDFPNLEIIQTESQCGDGQNSWEHAMFIYDLARIYFRFGTTAYVYWNI
;
A
#
# COMPACT_ATOMS: atom_id res chain seq x y z
N ASP A 1 -5.64 19.99 0.89
CA ASP A 1 -6.19 19.44 2.14
C ASP A 1 -7.12 20.46 2.81
N ASN A 2 -8.35 20.07 3.07
CA ASN A 2 -9.36 20.93 3.72
C ASN A 2 -9.73 20.28 5.05
N PRO A 3 -9.21 20.77 6.19
CA PRO A 3 -9.53 20.22 7.50
C PRO A 3 -11.03 20.20 7.77
N GLY A 4 -11.54 19.06 8.26
CA GLY A 4 -12.97 18.88 8.55
C GLY A 4 -13.84 18.51 7.35
N ASP A 5 -13.25 18.28 6.17
CA ASP A 5 -13.97 17.82 4.98
C ASP A 5 -14.28 16.31 5.05
N TYR A 6 -15.03 15.89 6.06
CA TYR A 6 -15.36 14.47 6.28
C TYR A 6 -16.16 13.83 5.14
N GLU A 7 -16.91 14.62 4.38
CA GLU A 7 -17.65 14.16 3.21
C GLU A 7 -16.81 14.18 1.91
N MET A 8 -15.52 14.54 2.00
CA MET A 8 -14.62 14.64 0.86
C MET A 8 -15.20 15.45 -0.30
N LYS A 9 -15.89 16.57 0.01
CA LYS A 9 -16.49 17.47 -1.00
C LYS A 9 -15.45 18.15 -1.88
N ASN A 10 -14.26 18.41 -1.30
CA ASN A 10 -13.14 19.04 -1.99
C ASN A 10 -12.13 18.01 -2.54
N PHE A 11 -12.51 16.72 -2.59
CA PHE A 11 -11.64 15.71 -3.21
C PHE A 11 -11.47 16.02 -4.71
N SER A 12 -10.23 15.98 -5.19
CA SER A 12 -9.89 16.16 -6.60
C SER A 12 -8.61 15.42 -6.95
N ILE A 13 -8.55 14.91 -8.18
CA ILE A 13 -7.34 14.35 -8.81
C ILE A 13 -6.80 15.30 -9.90
N ASP A 14 -7.12 16.59 -9.86
CA ASP A 14 -6.70 17.53 -10.90
C ASP A 14 -5.18 17.68 -11.03
N ARG A 15 -4.46 17.50 -9.92
CA ARG A 15 -2.99 17.44 -9.94
C ARG A 15 -2.50 16.23 -10.74
N ASP A 16 -3.12 15.08 -10.52
CA ASP A 16 -2.73 13.84 -11.21
C ASP A 16 -3.08 13.93 -12.70
N ARG A 17 -4.23 14.53 -13.03
CA ARG A 17 -4.64 14.80 -14.43
C ARG A 17 -3.60 15.61 -15.19
N LYS A 18 -2.92 16.53 -14.52
CA LYS A 18 -1.90 17.39 -15.14
C LYS A 18 -0.54 16.75 -15.23
N LEU A 19 -0.16 15.92 -14.26
CA LEU A 19 1.23 15.46 -14.08
C LEU A 19 1.40 13.96 -14.34
N LEU A 20 0.53 13.13 -13.79
CA LEU A 20 0.71 11.69 -13.73
C LEU A 20 -0.12 10.94 -14.77
N LEU A 21 -1.40 11.27 -14.90
CA LEU A 21 -2.32 10.56 -15.78
C LEU A 21 -1.93 10.61 -17.28
N PRO A 22 -1.35 11.68 -17.83
CA PRO A 22 -0.87 11.66 -19.21
C PRO A 22 0.16 10.56 -19.47
N LEU A 23 1.11 10.37 -18.55
CA LEU A 23 2.13 9.33 -18.65
C LEU A 23 1.50 7.92 -18.51
N ILE A 24 0.61 7.74 -17.54
CA ILE A 24 -0.08 6.46 -17.35
C ILE A 24 -0.92 6.09 -18.57
N LYS A 25 -1.71 7.03 -19.10
CA LYS A 25 -2.54 6.82 -20.30
C LYS A 25 -1.70 6.46 -21.52
N GLU A 26 -0.55 7.09 -21.70
CA GLU A 26 0.40 6.72 -22.76
C GLU A 26 0.90 5.27 -22.58
N GLY A 27 1.25 4.88 -21.35
CA GLY A 27 1.62 3.49 -21.05
C GLY A 27 0.51 2.50 -21.37
N VAL A 28 -0.71 2.77 -20.91
CA VAL A 28 -1.90 1.93 -21.17
C VAL A 28 -2.20 1.85 -22.66
N SER A 29 -2.04 2.95 -23.42
CA SER A 29 -2.27 2.95 -24.88
C SER A 29 -1.29 2.04 -25.62
N ARG A 30 -0.04 1.96 -25.14
CA ARG A 30 1.00 1.10 -25.74
C ARG A 30 0.87 -0.36 -25.30
N ARG A 31 0.34 -0.61 -24.11
CA ARG A 31 0.15 -1.94 -23.55
C ARG A 31 -1.20 -2.03 -22.84
N SER A 32 -2.21 -2.50 -23.54
CA SER A 32 -3.58 -2.64 -23.04
C SER A 32 -3.71 -3.63 -21.85
N ALA A 33 -2.74 -4.53 -21.68
CA ALA A 33 -2.67 -5.46 -20.56
C ALA A 33 -1.94 -4.88 -19.32
N MET A 34 -1.61 -3.57 -19.31
CA MET A 34 -1.02 -2.92 -18.15
C MET A 34 -2.03 -2.90 -17.00
N GLN A 35 -1.56 -3.27 -15.82
CA GLN A 35 -2.32 -3.22 -14.57
C GLN A 35 -1.64 -2.25 -13.61
N MET A 36 -2.43 -1.59 -12.78
CA MET A 36 -1.95 -0.60 -11.84
C MET A 36 -2.42 -0.92 -10.43
N PHE A 37 -1.57 -0.64 -9.46
CA PHE A 37 -1.98 -0.56 -8.06
C PHE A 37 -1.63 0.80 -7.47
N ALA A 38 -2.26 1.15 -6.37
CA ALA A 38 -1.98 2.40 -5.66
C ALA A 38 -1.81 2.17 -4.16
N SER A 39 -0.87 2.95 -3.58
CA SER A 39 -0.55 2.92 -2.16
C SER A 39 -0.29 4.34 -1.67
N PRO A 40 -1.06 4.88 -0.72
CA PRO A 40 -0.83 6.22 -0.20
C PRO A 40 0.38 6.24 0.74
N TRP A 41 1.25 7.24 0.59
CA TRP A 41 2.37 7.47 1.50
C TRP A 41 1.91 8.21 2.75
N CYS A 42 0.99 9.14 2.59
CA CYS A 42 0.44 9.94 3.69
C CYS A 42 -1.06 10.19 3.43
N PRO A 43 -1.93 9.97 4.41
CA PRO A 43 -3.30 10.44 4.32
C PRO A 43 -3.36 11.97 4.29
N PRO A 44 -4.50 12.59 3.97
CA PRO A 44 -4.71 14.02 4.21
C PRO A 44 -4.21 14.39 5.61
N THR A 45 -3.36 15.42 5.72
CA THR A 45 -2.58 15.69 6.94
C THR A 45 -3.44 15.95 8.17
N TRP A 46 -4.64 16.51 7.97
CA TRP A 46 -5.60 16.76 9.05
C TRP A 46 -6.21 15.48 9.66
N LEU A 47 -6.07 14.32 9.01
CA LEU A 47 -6.44 13.01 9.55
C LEU A 47 -5.34 12.39 10.43
N LYS A 48 -4.21 13.05 10.59
CA LYS A 48 -3.09 12.58 11.44
C LYS A 48 -3.10 13.27 12.81
N THR A 49 -2.44 12.65 13.77
CA THR A 49 -2.27 13.24 15.13
C THR A 49 -1.50 14.55 15.10
N HIS A 50 -0.61 14.71 14.15
CA HIS A 50 0.09 15.95 13.85
C HIS A 50 -0.17 16.30 12.39
N ASN A 51 -0.65 17.49 12.13
CA ASN A 51 -1.02 17.96 10.79
C ASN A 51 0.23 18.20 9.91
N THR A 52 0.97 17.14 9.63
CA THR A 52 2.21 17.14 8.83
C THR A 52 2.23 15.99 7.83
N TYR A 53 2.90 16.17 6.70
CA TYR A 53 3.09 15.09 5.73
C TYR A 53 4.06 14.02 6.26
N SER A 54 5.17 14.45 6.86
CA SER A 54 6.21 13.56 7.38
C SER A 54 5.84 13.05 8.77
N PHE A 55 6.34 11.87 9.12
CA PHE A 55 6.19 11.25 10.44
C PHE A 55 4.72 11.08 10.91
N GLY A 56 4.56 10.66 12.16
CA GLY A 56 3.28 10.60 12.86
C GLY A 56 2.42 9.40 12.52
N VAL A 57 1.29 9.37 13.17
CA VAL A 57 0.32 8.27 13.10
C VAL A 57 -1.06 8.81 12.69
N PHE A 58 -1.92 7.92 12.21
CA PHE A 58 -3.29 8.25 11.90
C PHE A 58 -4.09 8.57 13.18
N ASN A 59 -4.89 9.62 13.15
CA ASN A 59 -5.81 9.96 14.24
C ASN A 59 -7.11 9.15 14.10
N ARG A 60 -7.23 8.07 14.87
CA ARG A 60 -8.22 7.01 14.71
C ARG A 60 -9.60 7.33 15.32
N THR A 61 -10.11 8.53 15.13
CA THR A 61 -11.54 8.77 15.41
C THR A 61 -12.39 8.05 14.37
N GLU A 62 -13.61 7.68 14.74
CA GLU A 62 -14.54 7.02 13.82
C GLU A 62 -14.83 7.88 12.58
N GLU A 63 -14.96 9.19 12.76
CA GLU A 63 -15.17 10.14 11.67
C GLU A 63 -13.99 10.16 10.69
N ASN A 64 -12.76 10.21 11.22
CA ASN A 64 -11.56 10.17 10.39
C ASN A 64 -11.42 8.86 9.61
N LEU A 65 -11.72 7.72 10.24
CA LEU A 65 -11.65 6.41 9.57
C LEU A 65 -12.69 6.31 8.45
N LYS A 66 -13.92 6.79 8.68
CA LYS A 66 -14.95 6.86 7.65
C LYS A 66 -14.57 7.80 6.50
N ALA A 67 -14.05 8.98 6.83
CA ALA A 67 -13.61 9.95 5.82
C ALA A 67 -12.45 9.39 4.98
N TYR A 68 -11.50 8.69 5.61
CA TYR A 68 -10.38 8.10 4.88
C TYR A 68 -10.81 6.94 3.98
N ALA A 69 -11.75 6.10 4.42
CA ALA A 69 -12.34 5.08 3.55
C ALA A 69 -13.08 5.70 2.35
N LEU A 70 -13.81 6.78 2.57
CA LEU A 70 -14.46 7.54 1.48
C LEU A 70 -13.43 8.17 0.52
N TYR A 71 -12.30 8.65 1.04
CA TYR A 71 -11.20 9.15 0.21
C TYR A 71 -10.70 8.08 -0.77
N PHE A 72 -10.46 6.85 -0.29
CA PHE A 72 -10.07 5.73 -1.16
C PHE A 72 -11.14 5.42 -2.21
N LYS A 73 -12.41 5.37 -1.81
CA LYS A 73 -13.50 5.13 -2.76
C LYS A 73 -13.53 6.16 -3.87
N LYS A 74 -13.47 7.44 -3.51
CA LYS A 74 -13.43 8.52 -4.51
C LYS A 74 -12.20 8.46 -5.41
N TYR A 75 -11.05 8.07 -4.86
CA TYR A 75 -9.83 7.90 -5.63
C TYR A 75 -9.98 6.78 -6.67
N VAL A 76 -10.45 5.60 -6.26
CA VAL A 76 -10.69 4.46 -7.15
C VAL A 76 -11.67 4.86 -8.26
N GLN A 77 -12.81 5.43 -7.91
CA GLN A 77 -13.82 5.89 -8.87
C GLN A 77 -13.25 6.92 -9.87
N ALA A 78 -12.47 7.88 -9.36
CA ALA A 78 -11.87 8.91 -10.21
C ALA A 78 -10.86 8.32 -11.21
N TYR A 79 -10.03 7.38 -10.80
CA TYR A 79 -9.07 6.71 -11.67
C TYR A 79 -9.76 5.80 -12.69
N HIS A 80 -10.76 5.03 -12.28
CA HIS A 80 -11.56 4.21 -13.20
C HIS A 80 -12.29 5.08 -14.24
N ASN A 81 -12.85 6.23 -13.84
CA ASN A 81 -13.48 7.18 -14.76
C ASN A 81 -12.48 7.79 -15.76
N GLU A 82 -11.21 7.85 -15.43
CA GLU A 82 -10.14 8.24 -16.35
C GLU A 82 -9.67 7.09 -17.26
N GLY A 83 -10.25 5.89 -17.14
CA GLY A 83 -9.86 4.71 -17.90
C GLY A 83 -8.56 4.05 -17.45
N ILE A 84 -8.13 4.30 -16.19
CA ILE A 84 -6.94 3.69 -15.63
C ILE A 84 -7.29 2.30 -15.08
N PRO A 85 -6.54 1.24 -15.46
CA PRO A 85 -6.77 -0.13 -14.98
C PRO A 85 -6.20 -0.33 -13.58
N LEU A 86 -6.76 0.39 -12.60
CA LEU A 86 -6.41 0.27 -11.18
C LEU A 86 -7.08 -0.97 -10.61
N ILE A 87 -6.30 -2.00 -10.31
CA ILE A 87 -6.81 -3.29 -9.87
C ILE A 87 -6.60 -3.57 -8.39
N HIS A 88 -5.58 -2.97 -7.76
CA HIS A 88 -5.29 -3.15 -6.34
C HIS A 88 -5.16 -1.80 -5.62
N ILE A 89 -5.65 -1.79 -4.38
CA ILE A 89 -5.40 -0.72 -3.40
C ILE A 89 -4.66 -1.33 -2.21
N HIS A 90 -3.58 -0.67 -1.81
CA HIS A 90 -2.88 -0.92 -0.56
C HIS A 90 -3.24 0.18 0.44
N PRO A 91 -3.67 -0.14 1.67
CA PRO A 91 -4.17 0.86 2.60
C PRO A 91 -3.12 1.84 3.11
N GLN A 92 -1.83 1.47 3.11
CA GLN A 92 -0.72 2.34 3.53
C GLN A 92 0.62 1.87 2.96
N ASN A 93 1.40 2.79 2.42
CA ASN A 93 2.80 2.56 2.13
C ASN A 93 3.62 2.53 3.42
N GLU A 94 4.45 1.50 3.58
CA GLU A 94 5.38 1.36 4.71
C GLU A 94 4.74 1.57 6.10
N PRO A 95 3.67 0.85 6.44
CA PRO A 95 2.95 1.08 7.69
C PRO A 95 3.80 0.84 8.94
N CYS A 96 4.92 0.12 8.82
CA CYS A 96 5.79 -0.26 9.94
C CYS A 96 6.72 0.86 10.41
N SER A 97 6.79 1.99 9.72
CA SER A 97 7.75 3.04 10.05
C SER A 97 7.25 4.45 9.77
N THR A 98 7.74 5.42 10.54
CA THR A 98 7.60 6.84 10.26
C THR A 98 8.86 7.37 9.59
N GLN A 99 8.71 8.23 8.60
CA GLN A 99 9.81 8.70 7.76
C GLN A 99 9.85 10.23 7.70
N LYS A 100 11.05 10.78 7.36
CA LYS A 100 11.26 12.21 7.12
C LYS A 100 10.61 12.74 5.82
N PHE A 101 10.10 11.85 4.99
CA PHE A 101 9.27 12.11 3.82
C PHE A 101 7.80 11.78 4.12
N PRO A 102 6.84 12.02 3.22
CA PRO A 102 5.43 11.71 3.47
C PRO A 102 5.25 10.27 3.95
N SER A 103 4.66 10.10 5.12
CA SER A 103 4.48 8.80 5.77
C SER A 103 3.40 8.82 6.82
N CYS A 104 2.92 7.66 7.21
CA CYS A 104 2.00 7.49 8.33
C CYS A 104 2.16 6.09 8.91
N GLU A 105 2.54 6.01 10.19
CA GLU A 105 2.66 4.73 10.87
C GLU A 105 1.28 4.20 11.27
N TRP A 106 1.10 2.90 11.08
CA TRP A 106 -0.05 2.15 11.54
C TRP A 106 0.43 0.90 12.28
N ARG A 107 -0.21 0.58 13.39
CA ARG A 107 -0.07 -0.77 13.95
C ARG A 107 -0.87 -1.76 13.11
N GLY A 108 -0.44 -3.01 13.07
CA GLY A 108 -1.11 -4.01 12.24
C GLY A 108 -2.58 -4.22 12.61
N GLU A 109 -2.89 -4.26 13.91
CA GLU A 109 -4.25 -4.34 14.43
C GLU A 109 -5.14 -3.16 13.98
N TRP A 110 -4.55 -1.95 13.94
CA TRP A 110 -5.29 -0.75 13.52
C TRP A 110 -5.55 -0.76 12.02
N LEU A 111 -4.57 -1.21 11.26
CA LEU A 111 -4.72 -1.33 9.80
C LEU A 111 -5.73 -2.41 9.44
N ALA A 112 -5.71 -3.56 10.15
CA ALA A 112 -6.69 -4.62 10.00
C ALA A 112 -8.12 -4.13 10.33
N ASP A 113 -8.29 -3.43 11.45
CA ASP A 113 -9.55 -2.79 11.83
C ASP A 113 -10.05 -1.82 10.76
N PHE A 114 -9.15 -1.00 10.21
CA PHE A 114 -9.50 -0.07 9.14
C PHE A 114 -9.97 -0.81 7.90
N VAL A 115 -9.24 -1.84 7.47
CA VAL A 115 -9.64 -2.67 6.33
C VAL A 115 -10.99 -3.35 6.58
N GLY A 116 -11.15 -3.98 7.74
CA GLY A 116 -12.32 -4.79 8.03
C GLY A 116 -13.61 -4.00 8.25
N LYS A 117 -13.51 -2.83 8.91
CA LYS A 117 -14.69 -2.07 9.35
C LYS A 117 -15.03 -0.87 8.47
N TYR A 118 -14.06 -0.38 7.69
CA TYR A 118 -14.25 0.87 6.94
C TYR A 118 -13.88 0.74 5.46
N LEU A 119 -12.63 0.37 5.15
CA LEU A 119 -12.14 0.36 3.77
C LEU A 119 -12.81 -0.73 2.94
N GLY A 120 -12.86 -1.96 3.45
CA GLY A 120 -13.51 -3.08 2.76
C GLY A 120 -14.96 -2.78 2.41
N PRO A 121 -15.81 -2.41 3.39
CA PRO A 121 -17.19 -2.02 3.10
C PRO A 121 -17.32 -0.84 2.12
N ALA A 122 -16.41 0.14 2.20
CA ALA A 122 -16.45 1.30 1.29
C ALA A 122 -16.14 0.92 -0.15
N LEU A 123 -15.29 -0.08 -0.37
CA LEU A 123 -14.89 -0.55 -1.70
C LEU A 123 -15.74 -1.70 -2.25
N GLU A 124 -16.70 -2.20 -1.49
CA GLU A 124 -17.65 -3.20 -2.02
C GLU A 124 -18.35 -2.68 -3.29
N GLY A 125 -18.28 -3.47 -4.36
CA GLY A 125 -18.84 -3.09 -5.67
C GLY A 125 -17.94 -2.20 -6.55
N GLU A 126 -16.83 -1.70 -6.02
CA GLU A 126 -15.79 -1.05 -6.83
C GLU A 126 -14.85 -2.13 -7.40
N ASN A 127 -14.63 -2.16 -8.68
CA ASN A 127 -13.81 -3.20 -9.32
C ASN A 127 -12.32 -3.07 -8.96
N VAL A 128 -11.99 -3.28 -7.68
CA VAL A 128 -10.64 -3.17 -7.11
C VAL A 128 -10.49 -4.11 -5.92
N ASP A 129 -9.35 -4.77 -5.81
CA ASP A 129 -9.02 -5.63 -4.69
C ASP A 129 -8.18 -4.89 -3.62
N ILE A 130 -8.30 -5.32 -2.37
CA ILE A 130 -7.46 -4.82 -1.28
C ILE A 130 -6.30 -5.79 -1.07
N PHE A 131 -5.08 -5.27 -1.21
CA PHE A 131 -3.84 -5.94 -0.85
C PHE A 131 -3.29 -5.33 0.43
N PHE A 132 -3.07 -6.15 1.46
CA PHE A 132 -2.63 -5.66 2.76
C PHE A 132 -1.18 -5.12 2.68
N GLY A 133 -0.94 -3.98 3.23
CA GLY A 133 0.38 -3.32 3.20
C GLY A 133 0.37 -2.10 2.28
N THR A 134 1.49 -1.65 1.75
CA THR A 134 2.77 -2.36 1.44
C THR A 134 3.67 -2.49 2.68
N ILE A 135 3.93 -3.69 3.13
CA ILE A 135 4.60 -3.95 4.40
C ILE A 135 6.12 -3.93 4.21
N ASN A 136 6.81 -3.05 4.93
CA ASN A 136 8.26 -2.85 4.89
C ASN A 136 9.03 -3.47 6.07
N GLY A 137 8.35 -4.21 6.95
CA GLY A 137 8.88 -5.02 8.05
C GLY A 137 8.55 -6.49 7.87
N PRO A 138 8.96 -7.39 8.70
CA PRO A 138 8.94 -7.41 10.16
C PRO A 138 10.22 -7.00 10.87
N GLU A 139 11.29 -6.73 10.18
CA GLU A 139 12.60 -6.51 10.80
C GLU A 139 13.14 -5.11 10.63
N THR A 140 12.33 -4.18 10.24
CA THR A 140 12.78 -2.80 10.33
C THR A 140 13.04 -2.48 11.78
N ALA A 141 14.16 -1.87 12.05
CA ALA A 141 14.50 -1.31 13.35
C ALA A 141 13.50 -0.20 13.70
N SER A 142 12.25 -0.57 13.91
CA SER A 142 11.31 0.32 14.54
C SER A 142 11.82 0.54 15.96
N ARG A 143 11.79 1.75 16.44
CA ARG A 143 12.17 2.12 17.81
C ARG A 143 11.46 1.29 18.88
N TYR A 144 10.53 0.45 18.49
CA TYR A 144 9.59 -0.23 19.35
C TYR A 144 9.57 -1.76 19.24
N ASN A 145 10.40 -2.41 18.43
CA ASN A 145 10.43 -3.88 18.26
C ASN A 145 9.06 -4.53 17.92
N TRP A 146 8.10 -3.80 17.35
CA TRP A 146 6.72 -4.25 17.14
C TRP A 146 6.49 -4.98 15.82
N THR A 147 7.45 -5.01 14.94
CA THR A 147 7.27 -5.44 13.56
C THR A 147 7.50 -6.93 13.39
N ARG A 148 6.76 -7.71 14.12
CA ARG A 148 6.69 -9.14 13.87
C ARG A 148 5.65 -9.41 12.76
N TYR A 149 5.88 -10.46 12.00
CA TYR A 149 4.93 -10.95 11.01
C TYR A 149 3.49 -11.06 11.55
N CYS A 150 3.31 -11.63 12.74
CA CYS A 150 2.00 -11.79 13.38
C CYS A 150 1.34 -10.47 13.79
N ASP A 151 2.10 -9.38 13.92
CA ASP A 151 1.56 -8.08 14.31
C ASP A 151 0.90 -7.33 13.13
N TYR A 152 1.15 -7.77 11.90
CA TYR A 152 0.56 -7.19 10.68
C TYR A 152 -0.30 -8.20 9.92
N LEU A 153 0.28 -8.92 8.97
CA LEU A 153 -0.51 -9.83 8.12
C LEU A 153 -1.13 -10.95 8.94
N GLY A 154 -0.36 -11.58 9.83
CA GLY A 154 -0.87 -12.67 10.66
C GLY A 154 -2.09 -12.24 11.49
N TYR A 155 -2.05 -11.05 12.07
CA TYR A 155 -3.20 -10.48 12.79
C TYR A 155 -4.39 -10.24 11.85
N ALA A 156 -4.15 -9.55 10.73
CA ALA A 156 -5.20 -9.22 9.77
C ALA A 156 -5.91 -10.45 9.20
N MET A 157 -5.18 -11.52 8.97
CA MET A 157 -5.72 -12.77 8.43
C MET A 157 -6.42 -13.65 9.49
N GLN A 158 -6.16 -13.41 10.77
CA GLN A 158 -6.89 -14.08 11.87
C GLN A 158 -8.21 -13.38 12.17
N ASP A 159 -8.34 -12.08 11.93
CA ASP A 159 -9.60 -11.36 12.08
C ASP A 159 -10.54 -11.62 10.89
N PRO A 160 -11.69 -12.30 11.08
CA PRO A 160 -12.62 -12.60 9.97
C PRO A 160 -13.19 -11.34 9.31
N ASN A 161 -13.23 -10.20 10.00
CA ASN A 161 -13.74 -8.96 9.42
C ASN A 161 -12.77 -8.37 8.39
N SER A 162 -11.47 -8.41 8.64
CA SER A 162 -10.47 -7.95 7.68
C SER A 162 -10.15 -9.01 6.62
N ARG A 163 -10.01 -10.28 7.03
CA ARG A 163 -9.63 -11.37 6.12
C ARG A 163 -10.52 -11.49 4.90
N LYS A 164 -11.84 -11.29 5.03
CA LYS A 164 -12.79 -11.43 3.92
C LYS A 164 -12.56 -10.44 2.78
N TYR A 165 -11.92 -9.30 3.07
CA TYR A 165 -11.62 -8.25 2.08
C TYR A 165 -10.21 -8.34 1.51
N ILE A 166 -9.29 -9.02 2.20
CA ILE A 166 -7.89 -9.12 1.80
C ILE A 166 -7.73 -10.19 0.73
N LYS A 167 -7.30 -9.81 -0.46
CA LYS A 167 -7.04 -10.70 -1.60
C LYS A 167 -5.57 -11.02 -1.77
N GLY A 168 -4.71 -10.16 -1.29
CA GLY A 168 -3.26 -10.32 -1.38
C GLY A 168 -2.53 -9.48 -0.35
N VAL A 169 -1.20 -9.53 -0.43
CA VAL A 169 -0.29 -8.74 0.41
C VAL A 169 0.83 -8.16 -0.45
N GLY A 170 1.18 -6.90 -0.16
CA GLY A 170 2.35 -6.25 -0.72
C GLY A 170 3.52 -6.24 0.27
N TYR A 171 4.69 -6.70 -0.17
CA TYR A 171 5.92 -6.63 0.60
C TYR A 171 6.97 -5.79 -0.11
N GLN A 172 7.73 -5.03 0.68
CA GLN A 172 8.86 -4.24 0.22
C GLN A 172 9.97 -4.20 1.27
N TRP A 173 11.20 -3.89 0.84
CA TRP A 173 12.37 -3.78 1.72
C TRP A 173 12.53 -5.00 2.64
N ALA A 174 12.57 -4.80 3.96
CA ALA A 174 12.69 -5.87 4.94
C ALA A 174 11.44 -6.77 5.03
N GLY A 175 10.31 -6.37 4.44
CA GLY A 175 9.10 -7.20 4.33
C GLY A 175 9.35 -8.55 3.64
N ARG A 176 10.40 -8.65 2.80
CA ARG A 176 10.84 -9.91 2.19
C ARG A 176 11.10 -11.03 3.20
N ASN A 177 11.44 -10.69 4.44
CA ASN A 177 11.71 -11.67 5.48
C ASN A 177 10.45 -12.43 5.94
N ALA A 178 9.27 -11.93 5.61
CA ALA A 178 7.99 -12.60 5.88
C ALA A 178 7.50 -13.51 4.74
N LEU A 179 8.17 -13.54 3.59
CA LEU A 179 7.69 -14.25 2.39
C LEU A 179 7.46 -15.74 2.63
N MET A 180 8.45 -16.43 3.19
CA MET A 180 8.37 -17.87 3.44
C MET A 180 7.21 -18.20 4.38
N GLN A 181 7.11 -17.50 5.50
CA GLN A 181 6.04 -17.70 6.47
C GLN A 181 4.67 -17.37 5.88
N THR A 182 4.56 -16.33 5.06
CA THR A 182 3.31 -15.99 4.38
C THR A 182 2.87 -17.11 3.44
N GLN A 183 3.80 -17.66 2.65
CA GLN A 183 3.51 -18.76 1.75
C GLN A 183 3.06 -20.01 2.49
N ASP A 184 3.70 -20.31 3.62
CA ASP A 184 3.39 -21.48 4.44
C ASP A 184 2.03 -21.34 5.13
N ASP A 185 1.75 -20.17 5.72
CA ASP A 185 0.53 -19.93 6.49
C ASP A 185 -0.70 -19.64 5.59
N PHE A 186 -0.48 -18.98 4.45
CA PHE A 186 -1.55 -18.52 3.55
C PHE A 186 -1.23 -18.82 2.07
N PRO A 187 -1.15 -20.11 1.68
CA PRO A 187 -0.65 -20.52 0.35
C PRO A 187 -1.53 -20.03 -0.81
N ASN A 188 -2.77 -19.62 -0.55
CA ASN A 188 -3.70 -19.09 -1.55
C ASN A 188 -3.76 -17.57 -1.58
N LEU A 189 -2.99 -16.89 -0.74
CA LEU A 189 -2.93 -15.43 -0.73
C LEU A 189 -1.96 -14.95 -1.80
N GLU A 190 -2.39 -14.03 -2.65
CA GLU A 190 -1.50 -13.45 -3.64
C GLU A 190 -0.44 -12.57 -2.97
N ILE A 191 0.82 -12.76 -3.36
CA ILE A 191 1.96 -11.98 -2.86
C ILE A 191 2.54 -11.18 -4.02
N ILE A 192 2.71 -9.87 -3.82
CA ILE A 192 3.43 -9.01 -4.75
C ILE A 192 4.57 -8.28 -4.04
N GLN A 193 5.66 -8.09 -4.76
CA GLN A 193 6.71 -7.18 -4.34
C GLN A 193 6.39 -5.79 -4.90
N THR A 194 6.27 -4.81 -4.02
CA THR A 194 5.73 -3.48 -4.33
C THR A 194 6.79 -2.40 -4.48
N GLU A 195 7.97 -2.62 -3.89
CA GLU A 195 9.10 -1.70 -3.98
C GLU A 195 10.38 -2.41 -3.54
N SER A 196 11.50 -2.17 -4.21
CA SER A 196 12.80 -2.71 -3.81
C SER A 196 13.89 -1.66 -3.86
N GLN A 197 15.06 -2.05 -3.35
CA GLN A 197 16.24 -1.19 -3.36
C GLN A 197 16.63 -0.80 -4.79
N CYS A 198 16.78 0.49 -5.01
CA CYS A 198 17.16 1.07 -6.30
C CYS A 198 18.67 1.34 -6.43
N GLY A 199 19.45 1.07 -5.36
CA GLY A 199 20.87 1.37 -5.33
C GLY A 199 21.18 2.87 -5.17
N ASP A 200 22.43 3.22 -5.40
CA ASP A 200 22.97 4.57 -5.28
C ASP A 200 23.18 5.26 -6.65
N GLY A 201 22.70 4.64 -7.72
CA GLY A 201 22.86 5.16 -9.09
C GLY A 201 24.19 4.80 -9.76
N GLN A 202 25.07 4.02 -9.13
CA GLN A 202 26.35 3.63 -9.73
C GLN A 202 26.18 2.64 -10.90
N ASN A 203 25.03 1.98 -11.01
CA ASN A 203 24.72 1.00 -12.07
C ASN A 203 25.80 -0.08 -12.21
N SER A 204 26.39 -0.52 -11.09
CA SER A 204 27.44 -1.55 -11.11
C SER A 204 26.88 -2.93 -11.43
N TRP A 205 27.75 -3.83 -11.89
CA TRP A 205 27.40 -5.22 -12.10
C TRP A 205 27.00 -5.92 -10.81
N GLU A 206 27.67 -5.63 -9.73
CA GLU A 206 27.37 -6.13 -8.39
C GLU A 206 25.95 -5.75 -7.95
N HIS A 207 25.55 -4.50 -8.20
CA HIS A 207 24.20 -4.05 -7.89
C HIS A 207 23.16 -4.75 -8.79
N ALA A 208 23.44 -4.94 -10.08
CA ALA A 208 22.56 -5.67 -10.98
C ALA A 208 22.35 -7.12 -10.52
N MET A 209 23.41 -7.80 -10.08
CA MET A 209 23.34 -9.15 -9.53
C MET A 209 22.53 -9.18 -8.21
N PHE A 210 22.71 -8.19 -7.36
CA PHE A 210 21.94 -8.06 -6.13
C PHE A 210 20.42 -7.91 -6.41
N ILE A 211 20.03 -7.07 -7.37
CA ILE A 211 18.62 -6.92 -7.78
C ILE A 211 18.06 -8.22 -8.37
N TYR A 212 18.87 -8.91 -9.19
CA TYR A 212 18.49 -10.21 -9.74
C TYR A 212 18.24 -11.23 -8.61
N ASP A 213 19.12 -11.30 -7.62
CA ASP A 213 18.97 -12.21 -6.49
C ASP A 213 17.74 -11.84 -5.62
N LEU A 214 17.45 -10.56 -5.44
CA LEU A 214 16.21 -10.14 -4.77
C LEU A 214 14.98 -10.65 -5.53
N ALA A 215 14.90 -10.40 -6.83
CA ALA A 215 13.79 -10.87 -7.65
C ALA A 215 13.64 -12.40 -7.59
N ARG A 216 14.76 -13.13 -7.67
CA ARG A 216 14.79 -14.58 -7.53
C ARG A 216 14.25 -15.07 -6.19
N ILE A 217 14.59 -14.38 -5.08
CA ILE A 217 14.06 -14.71 -3.74
C ILE A 217 12.54 -14.50 -3.72
N TYR A 218 12.05 -13.36 -4.19
CA TYR A 218 10.62 -13.07 -4.21
C TYR A 218 9.85 -14.13 -5.03
N PHE A 219 10.28 -14.42 -6.25
CA PHE A 219 9.62 -15.43 -7.11
C PHE A 219 9.70 -16.84 -6.54
N ARG A 220 10.78 -17.20 -5.84
CA ARG A 220 10.90 -18.50 -5.15
C ARG A 220 9.80 -18.71 -4.12
N PHE A 221 9.33 -17.66 -3.46
CA PHE A 221 8.28 -17.68 -2.45
C PHE A 221 6.90 -17.25 -3.00
N GLY A 222 6.65 -17.51 -4.27
CA GLY A 222 5.33 -17.40 -4.88
C GLY A 222 4.86 -15.96 -5.20
N THR A 223 5.77 -14.98 -5.19
CA THR A 223 5.43 -13.62 -5.60
C THR A 223 5.06 -13.58 -7.07
N THR A 224 3.93 -12.96 -7.41
CA THR A 224 3.41 -12.89 -8.77
C THR A 224 3.86 -11.66 -9.56
N ALA A 225 4.29 -10.61 -8.88
CA ALA A 225 4.81 -9.38 -9.49
C ALA A 225 5.99 -8.82 -8.71
N TYR A 226 6.93 -8.21 -9.44
CA TYR A 226 8.10 -7.53 -8.90
C TYR A 226 8.19 -6.13 -9.48
N VAL A 227 8.08 -5.10 -8.63
CA VAL A 227 8.09 -3.69 -9.01
C VAL A 227 9.38 -3.03 -8.54
N TYR A 228 10.21 -2.64 -9.50
CA TYR A 228 11.47 -1.95 -9.22
C TYR A 228 11.21 -0.49 -8.82
N TRP A 229 11.87 -0.02 -7.81
CA TRP A 229 11.87 1.37 -7.39
C TRP A 229 13.15 2.05 -7.87
N ASN A 230 13.08 3.12 -8.57
CA ASN A 230 11.99 3.74 -9.33
C ASN A 230 12.51 4.12 -10.73
N ILE A 231 11.59 4.48 -11.59
CA ILE A 231 11.90 4.91 -12.96
C ILE A 231 12.01 6.43 -13.00
#